data_0bcc5c106e5ac46f14f7aa0394f92ca1
#
_entry.id   0bcc5c106e5ac46f14f7aa0394f92ca1
#
_cell.length_a   1.000
_cell.length_b   1.000
_cell.length_c   1.000
_cell.angle_alpha   90.00
_cell.angle_beta   90.00
_cell.angle_gamma   90.00
#
_symmetry.space_group_name_H-M   'P 1'
#
loop_
_entity.id
_entity.type
_entity.pdbx_description
1 polymer ?
#
loop_
_entity_poly.entity_id
_entity_poly.type
_entity_poly.pdbx_seq_one_letter_code
_entity_poly.pdbx_strand_id
1 'polypeptide(L)'
;MRHHRPTRTPRYIWQLSDWPHLVFDAAALAAPLAQVHRAQGMLAGRMAELGLPQRDQATLQVLTQEVITTSAIEGERLDLDAVRSSVARKLGLDIGALAPSDRHVDGVVDVVLDATRNFDQPLTPERLFGWHAALFPTGYSGRTRITVAAWRTDASGPMQVVSGPVGREKVHFEAPPAATLPAQTQAFFDWFEAAPVGDALIKAGLAHLWLVPLPPFDDGNGRLSRAVGDMALARAEGTHQRFYSFSAQIQRERKDYYDQLEATQKGPLDVTPWLHWFLGCLLRAVQGADATLAGVLDKAQFWQRWAGTPMNARQTLVLNRVLDGMEGKLTNAKWAAIAKCSPDTALRDINDLL
;
A
#
# COMPACT_ATOMS: atom_id res chain seq x y z
N MET A 1 -0.36 26.13 -49.43
CA MET A 1 -1.49 25.35 -48.85
C MET A 1 -1.02 24.70 -47.56
N ARG A 2 -1.46 25.23 -46.40
CA ARG A 2 -1.18 24.61 -45.09
C ARG A 2 -2.13 23.44 -44.94
N HIS A 3 -1.61 22.20 -44.97
CA HIS A 3 -2.39 21.01 -44.66
C HIS A 3 -2.84 21.09 -43.18
N HIS A 4 -4.09 21.42 -42.96
CA HIS A 4 -4.77 21.23 -41.69
C HIS A 4 -4.80 19.71 -41.43
N ARG A 5 -3.90 19.22 -40.56
CA ARG A 5 -4.07 17.87 -39.97
C ARG A 5 -5.35 17.93 -39.13
N PRO A 6 -6.29 17.00 -39.34
CA PRO A 6 -7.47 16.96 -38.49
C PRO A 6 -7.01 16.82 -37.05
N THR A 7 -7.41 17.74 -36.18
CA THR A 7 -7.18 17.65 -34.73
C THR A 7 -7.92 16.41 -34.24
N ARG A 8 -7.15 15.38 -33.91
CA ARG A 8 -7.70 14.14 -33.32
C ARG A 8 -8.34 14.54 -32.00
N THR A 9 -9.62 14.23 -31.79
CA THR A 9 -10.28 14.44 -30.51
C THR A 9 -9.50 13.78 -29.39
N PRO A 10 -9.14 14.49 -28.32
CA PRO A 10 -8.43 13.91 -27.17
C PRO A 10 -9.17 12.66 -26.68
N ARG A 11 -8.46 11.57 -26.51
CA ARG A 11 -9.03 10.31 -26.04
C ARG A 11 -8.73 10.08 -24.56
N TYR A 12 -7.66 10.66 -24.08
CA TYR A 12 -7.15 10.49 -22.72
C TYR A 12 -6.88 11.83 -22.06
N ILE A 13 -7.00 11.86 -20.74
CA ILE A 13 -6.83 13.06 -19.91
C ILE A 13 -5.49 13.81 -20.17
N TRP A 14 -4.41 13.07 -20.37
CA TRP A 14 -3.09 13.66 -20.63
C TRP A 14 -2.98 14.37 -22.00
N GLN A 15 -3.94 14.17 -22.91
CA GLN A 15 -4.00 14.83 -24.23
C GLN A 15 -4.75 16.15 -24.19
N LEU A 16 -5.39 16.47 -23.07
CA LEU A 16 -6.12 17.73 -22.90
C LEU A 16 -5.12 18.90 -22.79
N SER A 17 -5.48 20.07 -23.33
CA SER A 17 -4.61 21.26 -23.40
C SER A 17 -4.17 21.74 -22.02
N ASP A 18 -5.04 21.61 -21.02
CA ASP A 18 -4.82 22.11 -19.67
C ASP A 18 -4.24 21.06 -18.72
N TRP A 19 -3.92 19.85 -19.23
CA TRP A 19 -3.18 18.85 -18.45
C TRP A 19 -1.81 19.40 -18.03
N PRO A 20 -1.39 19.25 -16.77
CA PRO A 20 -1.95 18.45 -15.69
C PRO A 20 -2.81 19.24 -14.67
N HIS A 21 -3.42 20.35 -15.04
CA HIS A 21 -4.21 21.19 -14.14
C HIS A 21 -5.54 20.52 -13.80
N LEU A 22 -5.50 19.57 -12.84
CA LEU A 22 -6.68 18.87 -12.34
C LEU A 22 -7.55 19.83 -11.52
N VAL A 23 -8.86 19.81 -11.75
CA VAL A 23 -9.86 20.60 -11.02
C VAL A 23 -10.83 19.69 -10.28
N PHE A 24 -11.47 20.21 -9.23
CA PHE A 24 -12.47 19.49 -8.45
C PHE A 24 -13.43 20.45 -7.75
N ASP A 25 -14.62 19.96 -7.44
CA ASP A 25 -15.63 20.68 -6.65
C ASP A 25 -15.36 20.46 -5.13
N ALA A 26 -14.75 21.45 -4.49
CA ALA A 26 -14.44 21.42 -3.08
C ALA A 26 -15.70 21.35 -2.19
N ALA A 27 -16.84 21.92 -2.62
CA ALA A 27 -18.08 21.88 -1.87
C ALA A 27 -18.67 20.47 -1.86
N ALA A 28 -18.62 19.76 -2.98
CA ALA A 28 -19.06 18.37 -3.08
C ALA A 28 -18.20 17.41 -2.22
N LEU A 29 -16.93 17.75 -1.98
CA LEU A 29 -16.00 16.93 -1.19
C LEU A 29 -15.95 17.27 0.31
N ALA A 30 -16.57 18.38 0.75
CA ALA A 30 -16.49 18.84 2.13
C ALA A 30 -17.05 17.80 3.14
N ALA A 31 -18.20 17.19 2.86
CA ALA A 31 -18.78 16.20 3.76
C ALA A 31 -17.98 14.88 3.81
N PRO A 32 -17.55 14.28 2.67
CA PRO A 32 -16.62 13.15 2.71
C PRO A 32 -15.31 13.43 3.47
N LEU A 33 -14.69 14.58 3.26
CA LEU A 33 -13.48 14.99 3.98
C LEU A 33 -13.69 15.02 5.49
N ALA A 34 -14.76 15.69 5.95
CA ALA A 34 -15.08 15.77 7.38
C ALA A 34 -15.27 14.38 8.00
N GLN A 35 -15.89 13.44 7.27
CA GLN A 35 -16.07 12.06 7.73
C GLN A 35 -14.72 11.32 7.88
N VAL A 36 -13.81 11.48 6.92
CA VAL A 36 -12.47 10.86 6.98
C VAL A 36 -11.68 11.42 8.15
N HIS A 37 -11.59 12.74 8.28
CA HIS A 37 -10.88 13.39 9.38
C HIS A 37 -11.41 12.96 10.76
N ARG A 38 -12.74 12.88 10.89
CA ARG A 38 -13.37 12.39 12.12
C ARG A 38 -12.97 10.94 12.41
N ALA A 39 -13.03 10.06 11.41
CA ALA A 39 -12.69 8.65 11.57
C ALA A 39 -11.20 8.46 11.92
N GLN A 40 -10.30 9.19 11.26
CA GLN A 40 -8.86 9.19 11.56
C GLN A 40 -8.59 9.70 12.98
N GLY A 41 -9.23 10.80 13.40
CA GLY A 41 -9.09 11.32 14.75
C GLY A 41 -9.57 10.33 15.83
N MET A 42 -10.70 9.64 15.59
CA MET A 42 -11.19 8.60 16.50
C MET A 42 -10.25 7.39 16.57
N LEU A 43 -9.70 6.95 15.44
CA LEU A 43 -8.72 5.87 15.39
C LEU A 43 -7.44 6.26 16.13
N ALA A 44 -6.90 7.44 15.85
CA ALA A 44 -5.69 7.95 16.50
C ALA A 44 -5.86 8.07 18.01
N GLY A 45 -7.02 8.56 18.49
CA GLY A 45 -7.35 8.63 19.92
C GLY A 45 -7.33 7.25 20.58
N ARG A 46 -7.98 6.26 20.00
CA ARG A 46 -7.96 4.87 20.52
C ARG A 46 -6.55 4.26 20.52
N MET A 47 -5.76 4.54 19.48
CA MET A 47 -4.39 4.05 19.42
C MET A 47 -3.46 4.74 20.42
N ALA A 48 -3.75 5.97 20.80
CA ALA A 48 -2.99 6.69 21.83
C ALA A 48 -3.14 6.04 23.23
N GLU A 49 -4.25 5.35 23.47
CA GLU A 49 -4.50 4.61 24.73
C GLU A 49 -3.71 3.31 24.82
N LEU A 50 -3.18 2.79 23.71
CA LEU A 50 -2.38 1.56 23.70
C LEU A 50 -0.93 1.85 24.14
N GLY A 51 -0.33 0.88 24.84
CA GLY A 51 1.09 0.89 25.13
C GLY A 51 1.95 0.71 23.87
N LEU A 52 3.24 1.06 23.96
CA LEU A 52 4.19 0.95 22.84
C LEU A 52 4.20 -0.45 22.20
N PRO A 53 4.27 -1.57 22.94
CA PRO A 53 4.31 -2.90 22.35
C PRO A 53 3.08 -3.23 21.50
N GLN A 54 1.89 -2.76 21.91
CA GLN A 54 0.64 -2.98 21.18
C GLN A 54 0.59 -2.14 19.91
N ARG A 55 1.07 -0.88 19.96
CA ARG A 55 1.18 -0.02 18.77
C ARG A 55 2.16 -0.61 17.75
N ASP A 56 3.30 -1.14 18.21
CA ASP A 56 4.28 -1.78 17.35
C ASP A 56 3.69 -3.02 16.68
N GLN A 57 2.91 -3.80 17.40
CA GLN A 57 2.23 -4.97 16.86
C GLN A 57 1.15 -4.59 15.85
N ALA A 58 0.35 -3.54 16.12
CA ALA A 58 -0.62 -3.01 15.18
C ALA A 58 0.07 -2.48 13.91
N THR A 59 1.17 -1.74 14.07
CA THR A 59 1.99 -1.24 12.96
C THR A 59 2.54 -2.39 12.12
N LEU A 60 3.10 -3.43 12.73
CA LEU A 60 3.59 -4.62 12.04
C LEU A 60 2.47 -5.28 11.23
N GLN A 61 1.30 -5.45 11.81
CA GLN A 61 0.15 -6.08 11.15
C GLN A 61 -0.33 -5.26 9.95
N VAL A 62 -0.49 -3.94 10.12
CA VAL A 62 -0.95 -3.04 9.06
C VAL A 62 0.06 -2.98 7.91
N LEU A 63 1.35 -2.84 8.19
CA LEU A 63 2.39 -2.79 7.15
C LEU A 63 2.52 -4.14 6.43
N THR A 64 2.41 -5.26 7.14
CA THR A 64 2.35 -6.59 6.53
C THR A 64 1.16 -6.69 5.56
N GLN A 65 -0.02 -6.26 6.00
CA GLN A 65 -1.22 -6.22 5.17
C GLN A 65 -1.03 -5.33 3.94
N GLU A 66 -0.42 -4.15 4.09
CA GLU A 66 -0.16 -3.20 3.00
C GLU A 66 0.72 -3.83 1.93
N VAL A 67 1.84 -4.46 2.32
CA VAL A 67 2.77 -5.14 1.41
C VAL A 67 2.10 -6.28 0.65
N ILE A 68 1.36 -7.14 1.36
CA ILE A 68 0.64 -8.27 0.75
C ILE A 68 -0.39 -7.77 -0.26
N THR A 69 -1.18 -6.77 0.14
CA THR A 69 -2.31 -6.34 -0.70
C THR A 69 -1.89 -5.47 -1.87
N THR A 70 -0.88 -4.61 -1.73
CA THR A 70 -0.37 -3.84 -2.88
C THR A 70 0.19 -4.75 -3.97
N SER A 71 0.81 -5.89 -3.62
CA SER A 71 1.24 -6.90 -4.57
C SER A 71 0.07 -7.71 -5.13
N ALA A 72 -0.92 -8.07 -4.31
CA ALA A 72 -2.09 -8.84 -4.72
C ALA A 72 -2.98 -8.07 -5.71
N ILE A 73 -3.04 -6.73 -5.64
CA ILE A 73 -3.73 -5.88 -6.61
C ILE A 73 -3.15 -6.11 -8.02
N GLU A 74 -1.83 -6.27 -8.14
CA GLU A 74 -1.14 -6.57 -9.40
C GLU A 74 -1.16 -8.07 -9.77
N GLY A 75 -1.84 -8.90 -8.99
CA GLY A 75 -1.94 -10.35 -9.23
C GLY A 75 -0.79 -11.17 -8.66
N GLU A 76 0.10 -10.56 -7.90
CA GLU A 76 1.25 -11.22 -7.28
C GLU A 76 0.91 -11.69 -5.86
N ARG A 77 1.34 -12.91 -5.51
CA ARG A 77 1.13 -13.50 -4.19
C ARG A 77 2.46 -13.61 -3.46
N LEU A 78 2.59 -12.87 -2.38
CA LEU A 78 3.74 -12.96 -1.48
C LEU A 78 3.41 -13.89 -0.31
N ASP A 79 4.44 -14.55 0.21
CA ASP A 79 4.32 -15.36 1.42
C ASP A 79 4.14 -14.47 2.65
N LEU A 80 3.08 -14.71 3.42
CA LEU A 80 2.70 -13.87 4.58
C LEU A 80 3.78 -13.89 5.66
N ASP A 81 4.34 -15.07 5.97
CA ASP A 81 5.32 -15.21 7.05
C ASP A 81 6.65 -14.56 6.64
N ALA A 82 7.05 -14.66 5.36
CA ALA A 82 8.22 -13.97 4.81
C ALA A 82 8.07 -12.44 4.89
N VAL A 83 6.91 -11.91 4.45
CA VAL A 83 6.61 -10.47 4.52
C VAL A 83 6.61 -9.98 5.97
N ARG A 84 5.88 -10.66 6.85
CA ARG A 84 5.81 -10.30 8.28
C ARG A 84 7.20 -10.29 8.93
N SER A 85 8.03 -11.29 8.62
CA SER A 85 9.39 -11.39 9.13
C SER A 85 10.30 -10.29 8.61
N SER A 86 10.17 -9.93 7.32
CA SER A 86 10.91 -8.83 6.71
C SER A 86 10.53 -7.49 7.35
N VAL A 87 9.22 -7.21 7.48
CA VAL A 87 8.72 -5.98 8.14
C VAL A 87 9.21 -5.91 9.58
N ALA A 88 9.06 -6.99 10.37
CA ALA A 88 9.49 -7.02 11.77
C ALA A 88 10.99 -6.73 11.92
N ARG A 89 11.82 -7.35 11.08
CA ARG A 89 13.28 -7.15 11.08
C ARG A 89 13.64 -5.69 10.81
N LYS A 90 13.01 -5.07 9.82
CA LYS A 90 13.26 -3.67 9.45
C LYS A 90 12.72 -2.67 10.49
N LEU A 91 11.68 -3.05 11.23
CA LEU A 91 11.17 -2.27 12.36
C LEU A 91 11.95 -2.49 13.66
N GLY A 92 12.87 -3.47 13.72
CA GLY A 92 13.58 -3.84 14.93
C GLY A 92 12.70 -4.55 15.97
N LEU A 93 11.61 -5.20 15.53
CA LEU A 93 10.67 -5.90 16.40
C LEU A 93 11.04 -7.37 16.54
N ASP A 94 11.08 -7.86 17.78
CA ASP A 94 11.22 -9.28 18.06
C ASP A 94 9.84 -9.96 17.99
N ILE A 95 9.67 -10.83 17.02
CA ILE A 95 8.46 -11.66 16.85
C ILE A 95 8.74 -13.15 17.09
N GLY A 96 9.89 -13.49 17.64
CA GLY A 96 10.34 -14.86 17.85
C GLY A 96 10.97 -15.47 16.59
N ALA A 97 10.44 -16.58 16.08
CA ALA A 97 10.99 -17.21 14.88
C ALA A 97 10.72 -16.38 13.63
N LEU A 98 11.78 -15.98 12.91
CA LEU A 98 11.70 -15.29 11.63
C LEU A 98 11.74 -16.29 10.48
N ALA A 99 10.79 -16.17 9.54
CA ALA A 99 10.87 -16.85 8.25
C ALA A 99 11.92 -16.17 7.35
N PRO A 100 12.62 -16.92 6.48
CA PRO A 100 13.47 -16.31 5.48
C PRO A 100 12.62 -15.49 4.48
N SER A 101 13.15 -14.37 4.05
CA SER A 101 12.58 -13.56 2.95
C SER A 101 13.57 -13.49 1.80
N ASP A 102 13.07 -13.45 0.58
CA ASP A 102 13.90 -13.22 -0.60
C ASP A 102 14.04 -11.70 -0.90
N ARG A 103 14.90 -11.38 -1.86
CA ARG A 103 15.16 -9.98 -2.26
C ARG A 103 13.94 -9.27 -2.81
N HIS A 104 13.01 -10.01 -3.42
CA HIS A 104 11.81 -9.43 -3.99
C HIS A 104 10.84 -9.02 -2.88
N VAL A 105 10.57 -9.90 -1.91
CA VAL A 105 9.78 -9.57 -0.70
C VAL A 105 10.39 -8.39 0.03
N ASP A 106 11.71 -8.43 0.29
CA ASP A 106 12.42 -7.35 0.98
C ASP A 106 12.30 -6.02 0.22
N GLY A 107 12.34 -6.05 -1.12
CA GLY A 107 12.20 -4.85 -1.95
C GLY A 107 10.82 -4.21 -1.87
N VAL A 108 9.73 -5.00 -1.90
CA VAL A 108 8.37 -4.45 -1.73
C VAL A 108 8.22 -3.85 -0.33
N VAL A 109 8.74 -4.53 0.70
CA VAL A 109 8.76 -4.04 2.09
C VAL A 109 9.53 -2.72 2.18
N ASP A 110 10.69 -2.61 1.52
CA ASP A 110 11.49 -1.37 1.51
C ASP A 110 10.71 -0.19 0.95
N VAL A 111 10.02 -0.38 -0.19
CA VAL A 111 9.21 0.68 -0.80
C VAL A 111 8.09 1.15 0.13
N VAL A 112 7.33 0.22 0.72
CA VAL A 112 6.23 0.57 1.63
C VAL A 112 6.74 1.27 2.89
N LEU A 113 7.82 0.77 3.48
CA LEU A 113 8.41 1.39 4.67
C LEU A 113 9.01 2.76 4.37
N ASP A 114 9.73 2.91 3.26
CA ASP A 114 10.31 4.19 2.90
C ASP A 114 9.22 5.24 2.63
N ALA A 115 8.17 4.87 1.88
CA ALA A 115 7.05 5.76 1.60
C ALA A 115 6.32 6.22 2.88
N THR A 116 6.12 5.32 3.84
CA THR A 116 5.30 5.60 5.03
C THR A 116 6.09 6.13 6.22
N ARG A 117 7.38 5.80 6.35
CA ARG A 117 8.19 6.20 7.51
C ARG A 117 9.11 7.38 7.21
N ASN A 118 9.61 7.48 5.98
CA ASN A 118 10.44 8.59 5.51
C ASN A 118 9.61 9.58 4.66
N PHE A 119 8.35 9.75 5.02
CA PHE A 119 7.38 10.56 4.28
C PHE A 119 7.76 12.04 4.22
N ASP A 120 8.50 12.54 5.20
CA ASP A 120 9.01 13.91 5.32
C ASP A 120 10.18 14.20 4.37
N GLN A 121 10.85 13.14 3.87
CA GLN A 121 11.94 13.30 2.91
C GLN A 121 11.38 13.59 1.52
N PRO A 122 12.09 14.41 0.69
CA PRO A 122 11.62 14.74 -0.64
C PRO A 122 11.43 13.51 -1.54
N LEU A 123 10.39 13.52 -2.35
CA LEU A 123 10.22 12.57 -3.45
C LEU A 123 10.95 13.11 -4.68
N THR A 124 12.05 12.46 -5.05
CA THR A 124 12.89 12.82 -6.19
C THR A 124 12.88 11.72 -7.25
N PRO A 125 13.32 12.00 -8.49
CA PRO A 125 13.52 10.96 -9.50
C PRO A 125 14.39 9.82 -8.99
N GLU A 126 15.50 10.13 -8.30
CA GLU A 126 16.46 9.12 -7.77
C GLU A 126 15.80 8.24 -6.72
N ARG A 127 14.96 8.80 -5.85
CA ARG A 127 14.20 8.04 -4.86
C ARG A 127 13.19 7.10 -5.53
N LEU A 128 12.47 7.61 -6.52
CA LEU A 128 11.52 6.79 -7.29
C LEU A 128 12.24 5.68 -8.07
N PHE A 129 13.43 5.95 -8.64
CA PHE A 129 14.28 4.94 -9.28
C PHE A 129 14.78 3.90 -8.27
N GLY A 130 15.13 4.32 -7.05
CA GLY A 130 15.47 3.41 -5.95
C GLY A 130 14.33 2.47 -5.60
N TRP A 131 13.11 2.99 -5.50
CA TRP A 131 11.92 2.17 -5.28
C TRP A 131 11.69 1.18 -6.44
N HIS A 132 11.84 1.64 -7.68
CA HIS A 132 11.70 0.76 -8.83
C HIS A 132 12.76 -0.36 -8.85
N ALA A 133 14.02 -0.03 -8.52
CA ALA A 133 15.09 -1.03 -8.39
C ALA A 133 14.80 -2.05 -7.27
N ALA A 134 14.23 -1.62 -6.15
CA ALA A 134 13.83 -2.50 -5.06
C ALA A 134 12.71 -3.47 -5.48
N LEU A 135 11.74 -3.01 -6.27
CA LEU A 135 10.67 -3.88 -6.80
C LEU A 135 11.19 -4.93 -7.81
N PHE A 136 12.25 -4.62 -8.54
CA PHE A 136 12.79 -5.48 -9.61
C PHE A 136 14.29 -5.77 -9.44
N PRO A 137 14.71 -6.43 -8.34
CA PRO A 137 16.13 -6.63 -8.01
C PRO A 137 16.87 -7.51 -9.02
N THR A 138 16.16 -8.26 -9.86
CA THR A 138 16.75 -9.12 -10.89
C THR A 138 16.78 -8.47 -12.28
N GLY A 139 16.10 -7.32 -12.46
CA GLY A 139 15.92 -6.70 -13.76
C GLY A 139 14.84 -7.35 -14.62
N TYR A 140 13.99 -8.19 -14.02
CA TYR A 140 12.91 -8.88 -14.72
C TYR A 140 11.57 -8.63 -14.05
N SER A 141 10.51 -8.50 -14.87
CA SER A 141 9.12 -8.64 -14.49
C SER A 141 8.60 -9.96 -15.05
N GLY A 142 8.35 -10.93 -14.18
CA GLY A 142 8.06 -12.30 -14.59
C GLY A 142 9.20 -12.86 -15.46
N ARG A 143 8.93 -13.07 -16.75
CA ARG A 143 9.93 -13.56 -17.72
C ARG A 143 10.48 -12.47 -18.64
N THR A 144 9.97 -11.26 -18.55
CA THR A 144 10.33 -10.14 -19.43
C THR A 144 11.41 -9.30 -18.76
N ARG A 145 12.51 -9.08 -19.50
CA ARG A 145 13.53 -8.13 -19.06
C ARG A 145 12.97 -6.71 -19.20
N ILE A 146 13.14 -5.90 -18.18
CA ILE A 146 12.67 -4.51 -18.12
C ILE A 146 13.83 -3.55 -17.85
N THR A 147 13.61 -2.28 -18.20
CA THR A 147 14.52 -1.19 -17.80
C THR A 147 14.30 -0.87 -16.34
N VAL A 148 15.32 -1.01 -15.49
CA VAL A 148 15.24 -0.76 -14.05
C VAL A 148 15.94 0.54 -13.70
N ALA A 149 15.34 1.32 -12.78
CA ALA A 149 15.88 2.59 -12.29
C ALA A 149 16.14 3.65 -13.40
N ALA A 150 15.31 3.65 -14.43
CA ALA A 150 15.34 4.66 -15.48
C ALA A 150 13.94 4.75 -16.11
N TRP A 151 13.63 5.87 -16.72
CA TRP A 151 12.37 6.03 -17.45
C TRP A 151 12.28 5.00 -18.57
N ARG A 152 11.06 4.47 -18.80
CA ARG A 152 10.79 3.61 -19.96
C ARG A 152 11.10 4.34 -21.27
N THR A 153 11.21 3.55 -22.33
CA THR A 153 11.31 4.04 -23.70
C THR A 153 10.14 3.55 -24.53
N ASP A 154 9.93 4.14 -25.70
CA ASP A 154 8.93 3.65 -26.67
C ASP A 154 9.57 2.77 -27.77
N ALA A 155 10.73 2.14 -27.49
CA ALA A 155 11.45 1.30 -28.46
C ALA A 155 10.62 0.12 -28.97
N SER A 156 9.72 -0.42 -28.14
CA SER A 156 8.81 -1.50 -28.50
C SER A 156 7.40 -1.03 -28.86
N GLY A 157 7.21 0.28 -29.05
CA GLY A 157 5.92 0.91 -29.29
C GLY A 157 5.39 1.66 -28.06
N PRO A 158 4.23 2.32 -28.19
CA PRO A 158 3.64 3.08 -27.10
C PRO A 158 3.23 2.15 -25.95
N MET A 159 3.43 2.59 -24.70
CA MET A 159 2.97 1.84 -23.56
C MET A 159 1.44 1.87 -23.47
N GLN A 160 0.82 0.71 -23.36
CA GLN A 160 -0.63 0.54 -23.32
C GLN A 160 -1.06 -0.35 -22.16
N VAL A 161 -2.18 -0.03 -21.55
CA VAL A 161 -2.91 -0.93 -20.65
C VAL A 161 -3.91 -1.72 -21.48
N VAL A 162 -3.73 -3.02 -21.56
CA VAL A 162 -4.51 -3.90 -22.41
C VAL A 162 -5.16 -5.03 -21.60
N SER A 163 -6.27 -5.58 -22.11
CA SER A 163 -6.86 -6.82 -21.64
C SER A 163 -7.28 -7.70 -22.82
N GLY A 164 -7.45 -8.99 -22.56
CA GLY A 164 -7.84 -9.97 -23.59
C GLY A 164 -6.67 -10.84 -24.05
N PRO A 165 -6.94 -11.84 -24.90
CA PRO A 165 -5.92 -12.74 -25.39
C PRO A 165 -4.99 -12.04 -26.41
N VAL A 166 -3.75 -12.52 -26.48
CA VAL A 166 -2.72 -12.04 -27.43
C VAL A 166 -3.28 -12.05 -28.87
N GLY A 167 -3.16 -10.90 -29.56
CA GLY A 167 -3.67 -10.70 -30.91
C GLY A 167 -5.14 -10.27 -30.99
N ARG A 168 -5.84 -10.13 -29.85
CA ARG A 168 -7.20 -9.60 -29.72
C ARG A 168 -7.33 -8.71 -28.50
N GLU A 169 -6.28 -7.98 -28.18
CA GLU A 169 -6.22 -7.12 -27.01
C GLU A 169 -7.17 -5.93 -27.17
N LYS A 170 -7.89 -5.61 -26.09
CA LYS A 170 -8.63 -4.36 -25.94
C LYS A 170 -7.72 -3.35 -25.25
N VAL A 171 -7.39 -2.25 -25.93
CA VAL A 171 -6.64 -1.14 -25.33
C VAL A 171 -7.57 -0.31 -24.47
N HIS A 172 -7.30 -0.27 -23.18
CA HIS A 172 -8.01 0.55 -22.20
C HIS A 172 -7.41 1.95 -22.09
N PHE A 173 -6.09 2.03 -22.11
CA PHE A 173 -5.34 3.28 -21.97
C PHE A 173 -4.05 3.23 -22.80
N GLU A 174 -3.64 4.38 -23.33
CA GLU A 174 -2.33 4.60 -23.96
C GLU A 174 -1.63 5.73 -23.24
N ALA A 175 -0.42 5.47 -22.78
CA ALA A 175 0.39 6.40 -22.02
C ALA A 175 0.95 7.54 -22.89
N PRO A 176 1.35 8.67 -22.28
CA PRO A 176 2.10 9.71 -22.98
C PRO A 176 3.39 9.16 -23.61
N PRO A 177 3.89 9.76 -24.70
CA PRO A 177 5.17 9.36 -25.28
C PRO A 177 6.31 9.42 -24.26
N ALA A 178 7.19 8.42 -24.24
CA ALA A 178 8.30 8.33 -23.30
C ALA A 178 9.21 9.58 -23.32
N ALA A 179 9.38 10.20 -24.48
CA ALA A 179 10.15 11.44 -24.60
C ALA A 179 9.61 12.61 -23.75
N THR A 180 8.33 12.56 -23.35
CA THR A 180 7.72 13.61 -22.50
C THR A 180 7.85 13.34 -21.01
N LEU A 181 8.22 12.10 -20.61
CA LEU A 181 8.27 11.69 -19.21
C LEU A 181 9.17 12.57 -18.33
N PRO A 182 10.40 12.94 -18.73
CA PRO A 182 11.25 13.76 -17.86
C PRO A 182 10.60 15.09 -17.47
N ALA A 183 9.95 15.77 -18.42
CA ALA A 183 9.29 17.04 -18.13
C ALA A 183 8.00 16.86 -17.32
N GLN A 184 7.19 15.83 -17.63
CA GLN A 184 5.94 15.58 -16.92
C GLN A 184 6.16 15.06 -15.50
N THR A 185 7.16 14.21 -15.28
CA THR A 185 7.53 13.74 -13.95
C THR A 185 8.14 14.86 -13.11
N GLN A 186 8.94 15.74 -13.69
CA GLN A 186 9.46 16.90 -12.98
C GLN A 186 8.33 17.82 -12.51
N ALA A 187 7.35 18.11 -13.37
CA ALA A 187 6.17 18.89 -13.00
C ALA A 187 5.38 18.23 -11.84
N PHE A 188 5.28 16.89 -11.85
CA PHE A 188 4.69 16.15 -10.75
C PHE A 188 5.49 16.29 -9.44
N PHE A 189 6.81 16.14 -9.47
CA PHE A 189 7.67 16.29 -8.28
C PHE A 189 7.60 17.69 -7.70
N ASP A 190 7.70 18.72 -8.54
CA ASP A 190 7.60 20.12 -8.11
C ASP A 190 6.26 20.40 -7.41
N TRP A 191 5.16 19.90 -8.00
CA TRP A 191 3.83 20.00 -7.38
C TRP A 191 3.71 19.18 -6.10
N PHE A 192 4.28 17.97 -6.08
CA PHE A 192 4.19 17.06 -4.92
C PHE A 192 4.92 17.64 -3.70
N GLU A 193 6.07 18.27 -3.91
CA GLU A 193 6.89 18.89 -2.86
C GLU A 193 6.37 20.28 -2.45
N ALA A 194 5.57 20.94 -3.24
CA ALA A 194 4.95 22.20 -2.87
C ALA A 194 3.96 22.00 -1.69
N ALA A 195 3.76 23.02 -0.89
CA ALA A 195 2.75 23.00 0.17
C ALA A 195 1.36 22.69 -0.40
N PRO A 196 0.52 21.92 0.29
CA PRO A 196 -0.84 21.65 -0.17
C PRO A 196 -1.66 22.94 -0.25
N VAL A 197 -2.36 23.11 -1.36
CA VAL A 197 -3.41 24.14 -1.48
C VAL A 197 -4.73 23.50 -1.07
N GLY A 198 -5.23 23.87 0.11
CA GLY A 198 -6.42 23.24 0.69
C GLY A 198 -6.08 22.01 1.55
N ASP A 199 -6.94 21.01 1.51
CA ASP A 199 -6.83 19.82 2.35
C ASP A 199 -5.76 18.84 1.87
N ALA A 200 -4.91 18.37 2.78
CA ALA A 200 -3.82 17.47 2.47
C ALA A 200 -4.29 16.06 2.00
N LEU A 201 -5.48 15.61 2.41
CA LEU A 201 -6.08 14.36 1.93
C LEU A 201 -6.49 14.47 0.46
N ILE A 202 -6.94 15.64 0.01
CA ILE A 202 -7.19 15.91 -1.41
C ILE A 202 -5.88 15.81 -2.19
N LYS A 203 -4.80 16.40 -1.68
CA LYS A 203 -3.47 16.29 -2.29
C LYS A 203 -3.04 14.82 -2.40
N ALA A 204 -3.31 14.01 -1.38
CA ALA A 204 -3.00 12.57 -1.41
C ALA A 204 -3.78 11.84 -2.52
N GLY A 205 -5.06 12.12 -2.68
CA GLY A 205 -5.88 11.56 -3.76
C GLY A 205 -5.43 11.99 -5.15
N LEU A 206 -5.01 13.25 -5.30
CA LEU A 206 -4.45 13.77 -6.55
C LEU A 206 -3.08 13.17 -6.85
N ALA A 207 -2.20 13.01 -5.86
CA ALA A 207 -0.88 12.42 -6.01
C ALA A 207 -0.96 10.97 -6.49
N HIS A 208 -1.85 10.19 -5.88
CA HIS A 208 -2.12 8.82 -6.33
C HIS A 208 -2.59 8.78 -7.78
N LEU A 209 -3.56 9.64 -8.13
CA LEU A 209 -4.14 9.69 -9.47
C LEU A 209 -3.12 10.12 -10.51
N TRP A 210 -2.32 11.15 -10.25
CA TRP A 210 -1.48 11.81 -11.27
C TRP A 210 -0.47 10.86 -11.89
N LEU A 211 0.11 9.92 -11.12
CA LEU A 211 1.07 8.95 -11.65
C LEU A 211 0.42 7.85 -12.49
N VAL A 212 -0.88 7.62 -12.34
CA VAL A 212 -1.57 6.54 -13.08
C VAL A 212 -1.65 6.81 -14.58
N PRO A 213 -2.04 8.02 -15.09
CA PRO A 213 -1.97 8.34 -16.51
C PRO A 213 -0.54 8.66 -16.99
N LEU A 214 0.44 8.67 -16.11
CA LEU A 214 1.84 8.96 -16.41
C LEU A 214 2.76 7.80 -16.02
N PRO A 215 2.53 6.55 -16.52
CA PRO A 215 3.34 5.39 -16.12
C PRO A 215 4.79 5.57 -16.56
N PRO A 216 5.73 5.87 -15.63
CA PRO A 216 7.10 6.21 -16.00
C PRO A 216 7.99 5.01 -16.27
N PHE A 217 7.58 3.81 -15.93
CA PHE A 217 8.39 2.59 -16.01
C PHE A 217 7.74 1.52 -16.89
N ASP A 218 8.52 0.53 -17.31
CA ASP A 218 8.02 -0.62 -18.09
C ASP A 218 7.03 -1.48 -17.29
N ASP A 219 7.19 -1.54 -15.94
CA ASP A 219 6.29 -2.22 -15.01
C ASP A 219 6.40 -1.62 -13.60
N GLY A 220 5.55 -2.06 -12.66
CA GLY A 220 5.56 -1.62 -11.25
C GLY A 220 4.86 -0.28 -11.01
N ASN A 221 4.33 0.36 -12.04
CA ASN A 221 3.71 1.68 -11.93
C ASN A 221 2.54 1.73 -10.94
N GLY A 222 1.72 0.68 -10.86
CA GLY A 222 0.62 0.58 -9.90
C GLY A 222 1.10 0.56 -8.45
N ARG A 223 2.12 -0.25 -8.13
CA ARG A 223 2.72 -0.31 -6.80
C ARG A 223 3.34 1.03 -6.41
N LEU A 224 4.05 1.67 -7.34
CA LEU A 224 4.67 2.99 -7.11
C LEU A 224 3.64 4.10 -6.92
N SER A 225 2.56 4.12 -7.73
CA SER A 225 1.47 5.10 -7.54
C SER A 225 0.80 4.96 -6.17
N ARG A 226 0.59 3.72 -5.70
CA ARG A 226 0.07 3.48 -4.35
C ARG A 226 1.06 3.88 -3.27
N ALA A 227 2.35 3.59 -3.43
CA ALA A 227 3.38 4.03 -2.49
C ALA A 227 3.46 5.56 -2.40
N VAL A 228 3.36 6.28 -3.51
CA VAL A 228 3.28 7.76 -3.51
C VAL A 228 1.99 8.24 -2.84
N GLY A 229 0.86 7.57 -3.08
CA GLY A 229 -0.39 7.84 -2.36
C GLY A 229 -0.24 7.65 -0.85
N ASP A 230 0.41 6.56 -0.43
CA ASP A 230 0.71 6.27 0.98
C ASP A 230 1.65 7.30 1.62
N MET A 231 2.68 7.73 0.90
CA MET A 231 3.56 8.81 1.34
C MET A 231 2.79 10.13 1.54
N ALA A 232 1.91 10.47 0.60
CA ALA A 232 1.07 11.67 0.70
C ALA A 232 0.06 11.58 1.85
N LEU A 233 -0.53 10.40 2.10
CA LEU A 233 -1.39 10.16 3.27
C LEU A 233 -0.61 10.30 4.58
N ALA A 234 0.62 9.76 4.66
CA ALA A 234 1.48 9.91 5.84
C ALA A 234 1.86 11.38 6.08
N ARG A 235 2.11 12.16 5.02
CA ARG A 235 2.29 13.63 5.11
C ARG A 235 1.04 14.34 5.62
N ALA A 236 -0.14 13.95 5.12
CA ALA A 236 -1.41 14.53 5.56
C ALA A 236 -1.70 14.25 7.05
N GLU A 237 -1.34 13.07 7.52
CA GLU A 237 -1.51 12.64 8.91
C GLU A 237 -0.41 13.15 9.85
N GLY A 238 0.73 13.56 9.31
CA GLY A 238 1.90 14.03 10.06
C GLY A 238 2.51 12.95 10.97
N THR A 239 2.31 11.68 10.64
CA THR A 239 2.80 10.55 11.45
C THR A 239 3.26 9.39 10.59
N HIS A 240 4.33 8.71 11.04
CA HIS A 240 4.80 7.45 10.45
C HIS A 240 4.02 6.23 10.97
N GLN A 241 3.12 6.42 11.95
CA GLN A 241 2.28 5.37 12.50
C GLN A 241 0.89 5.42 11.86
N ARG A 242 0.64 4.51 10.92
CA ARG A 242 -0.68 4.32 10.34
C ARG A 242 -1.25 2.98 10.82
N PHE A 243 -2.53 3.00 11.20
CA PHE A 243 -3.21 1.85 11.78
C PHE A 243 -4.30 1.29 10.87
N TYR A 244 -4.24 1.58 9.57
CA TYR A 244 -5.09 1.03 8.52
C TYR A 244 -4.26 0.80 7.25
N SER A 245 -4.68 -0.15 6.42
CA SER A 245 -4.11 -0.38 5.10
C SER A 245 -5.06 0.14 4.02
N PHE A 246 -4.59 1.11 3.24
CA PHE A 246 -5.36 1.65 2.13
C PHE A 246 -5.42 0.65 0.97
N SER A 247 -4.30 -0.02 0.65
CA SER A 247 -4.26 -1.06 -0.38
C SER A 247 -5.15 -2.25 -0.03
N ALA A 248 -5.34 -2.58 1.26
CA ALA A 248 -6.28 -3.64 1.65
C ALA A 248 -7.73 -3.28 1.30
N GLN A 249 -8.12 -2.02 1.44
CA GLN A 249 -9.45 -1.58 1.03
C GLN A 249 -9.57 -1.50 -0.50
N ILE A 250 -8.55 -0.98 -1.19
CA ILE A 250 -8.49 -1.01 -2.67
C ILE A 250 -8.65 -2.44 -3.18
N GLN A 251 -7.99 -3.42 -2.59
CA GLN A 251 -8.09 -4.82 -3.00
C GLN A 251 -9.51 -5.38 -2.83
N ARG A 252 -10.23 -4.99 -1.78
CA ARG A 252 -11.65 -5.37 -1.58
C ARG A 252 -12.56 -4.75 -2.64
N GLU A 253 -12.22 -3.54 -3.10
CA GLU A 253 -12.96 -2.74 -4.10
C GLU A 253 -12.24 -2.72 -5.45
N ARG A 254 -11.44 -3.76 -5.76
CA ARG A 254 -10.49 -3.76 -6.90
C ARG A 254 -11.17 -3.42 -8.22
N LYS A 255 -12.37 -3.93 -8.45
CA LYS A 255 -13.11 -3.63 -9.68
C LYS A 255 -13.46 -2.15 -9.77
N ASP A 256 -14.03 -1.58 -8.70
CA ASP A 256 -14.43 -0.18 -8.66
C ASP A 256 -13.22 0.75 -8.78
N TYR A 257 -12.09 0.38 -8.16
CA TYR A 257 -10.82 1.09 -8.31
C TYR A 257 -10.40 1.22 -9.78
N TYR A 258 -10.36 0.13 -10.52
CA TYR A 258 -9.97 0.16 -11.93
C TYR A 258 -11.02 0.85 -12.80
N ASP A 259 -12.31 0.70 -12.51
CA ASP A 259 -13.39 1.40 -13.20
C ASP A 259 -13.24 2.94 -13.01
N GLN A 260 -12.94 3.40 -11.79
CA GLN A 260 -12.69 4.82 -11.51
C GLN A 260 -11.44 5.35 -12.22
N LEU A 261 -10.36 4.59 -12.23
CA LEU A 261 -9.14 4.96 -12.96
C LEU A 261 -9.41 5.07 -14.46
N GLU A 262 -10.05 4.07 -15.06
CA GLU A 262 -10.38 4.08 -16.49
C GLU A 262 -11.30 5.24 -16.86
N ALA A 263 -12.32 5.51 -16.05
CA ALA A 263 -13.24 6.64 -16.25
C ALA A 263 -12.49 7.98 -16.19
N THR A 264 -11.62 8.16 -15.20
CA THR A 264 -10.83 9.39 -15.03
C THR A 264 -9.81 9.57 -16.15
N GLN A 265 -9.09 8.50 -16.54
CA GLN A 265 -8.12 8.56 -17.64
C GLN A 265 -8.73 8.94 -18.99
N LYS A 266 -10.00 8.68 -19.19
CA LYS A 266 -10.76 9.00 -20.40
C LYS A 266 -11.70 10.21 -20.24
N GLY A 267 -11.74 10.78 -19.05
CA GLY A 267 -12.63 11.87 -18.67
C GLY A 267 -12.01 13.26 -18.86
N PRO A 268 -12.70 14.28 -18.36
CA PRO A 268 -12.21 15.64 -18.28
C PRO A 268 -11.16 15.80 -17.16
N LEU A 269 -10.64 17.04 -17.01
CA LEU A 269 -9.75 17.39 -15.91
C LEU A 269 -10.47 17.57 -14.55
N ASP A 270 -11.82 17.54 -14.55
CA ASP A 270 -12.59 17.48 -13.32
C ASP A 270 -12.52 16.06 -12.73
N VAL A 271 -11.79 15.94 -11.64
CA VAL A 271 -11.51 14.68 -10.93
C VAL A 271 -12.34 14.54 -9.63
N THR A 272 -13.42 15.31 -9.50
CA THR A 272 -14.34 15.20 -8.35
C THR A 272 -14.84 13.77 -8.13
N PRO A 273 -15.25 13.00 -9.16
CA PRO A 273 -15.69 11.62 -8.98
C PRO A 273 -14.60 10.70 -8.41
N TRP A 274 -13.37 10.86 -8.88
CA TRP A 274 -12.22 10.12 -8.36
C TRP A 274 -11.95 10.45 -6.88
N LEU A 275 -11.92 11.73 -6.54
CA LEU A 275 -11.66 12.17 -5.16
C LEU A 275 -12.78 11.73 -4.21
N HIS A 276 -14.03 11.73 -4.68
CA HIS A 276 -15.14 11.21 -3.90
C HIS A 276 -14.99 9.71 -3.62
N TRP A 277 -14.61 8.91 -4.64
CA TRP A 277 -14.31 7.49 -4.46
C TRP A 277 -13.11 7.29 -3.53
N PHE A 278 -12.01 8.04 -3.74
CA PHE A 278 -10.79 7.95 -2.93
C PHE A 278 -11.08 8.20 -1.44
N LEU A 279 -11.78 9.27 -1.13
CA LEU A 279 -12.17 9.60 0.26
C LEU A 279 -13.12 8.54 0.84
N GLY A 280 -14.05 8.03 0.07
CA GLY A 280 -14.95 6.95 0.50
C GLY A 280 -14.19 5.65 0.78
N CYS A 281 -13.24 5.27 -0.09
CA CYS A 281 -12.35 4.12 0.09
C CYS A 281 -11.47 4.31 1.34
N LEU A 282 -10.89 5.49 1.52
CA LEU A 282 -10.09 5.85 2.69
C LEU A 282 -10.92 5.78 3.99
N LEU A 283 -12.13 6.30 3.99
CA LEU A 283 -13.05 6.21 5.13
C LEU A 283 -13.28 4.74 5.53
N ARG A 284 -13.59 3.89 4.56
CA ARG A 284 -13.80 2.44 4.80
C ARG A 284 -12.53 1.74 5.26
N ALA A 285 -11.35 2.13 4.76
CA ALA A 285 -10.06 1.62 5.22
C ALA A 285 -9.85 1.95 6.72
N VAL A 286 -10.09 3.19 7.11
CA VAL A 286 -9.96 3.66 8.50
C VAL A 286 -10.97 2.96 9.41
N GLN A 287 -12.24 2.86 8.98
CA GLN A 287 -13.28 2.14 9.75
C GLN A 287 -13.01 0.65 9.86
N GLY A 288 -12.47 0.03 8.79
CA GLY A 288 -12.08 -1.38 8.77
C GLY A 288 -10.89 -1.72 9.66
N ALA A 289 -10.12 -0.72 10.09
CA ALA A 289 -9.02 -0.89 11.04
C ALA A 289 -9.49 -1.42 12.40
N ASP A 290 -10.74 -1.17 12.80
CA ASP A 290 -11.30 -1.66 14.06
C ASP A 290 -11.26 -3.19 14.17
N ALA A 291 -11.52 -3.90 13.07
CA ALA A 291 -11.43 -5.37 13.05
C ALA A 291 -9.98 -5.86 13.20
N THR A 292 -9.01 -5.13 12.64
CA THR A 292 -7.58 -5.42 12.78
C THR A 292 -7.10 -5.13 14.21
N LEU A 293 -7.57 -4.03 14.78
CA LEU A 293 -7.24 -3.62 16.15
C LEU A 293 -7.88 -4.50 17.21
N ALA A 294 -9.06 -5.07 16.96
CA ALA A 294 -9.73 -5.94 17.91
C ALA A 294 -8.81 -7.09 18.35
N GLY A 295 -8.12 -7.77 17.42
CA GLY A 295 -7.16 -8.82 17.76
C GLY A 295 -5.98 -8.33 18.60
N VAL A 296 -5.47 -7.12 18.36
CA VAL A 296 -4.38 -6.53 19.16
C VAL A 296 -4.88 -6.16 20.55
N LEU A 297 -6.08 -5.59 20.65
CA LEU A 297 -6.71 -5.25 21.93
C LEU A 297 -7.05 -6.50 22.75
N ASP A 298 -7.63 -7.51 22.13
CA ASP A 298 -7.93 -8.80 22.77
C ASP A 298 -6.65 -9.44 23.32
N LYS A 299 -5.58 -9.42 22.55
CA LYS A 299 -4.27 -9.93 22.99
C LYS A 299 -3.71 -9.11 24.15
N ALA A 300 -3.81 -7.78 24.09
CA ALA A 300 -3.39 -6.90 25.20
C ALA A 300 -4.19 -7.16 26.47
N GLN A 301 -5.51 -7.27 26.36
CA GLN A 301 -6.40 -7.60 27.49
C GLN A 301 -6.09 -8.97 28.06
N PHE A 302 -5.83 -9.98 27.21
CA PHE A 302 -5.42 -11.30 27.64
C PHE A 302 -4.15 -11.22 28.49
N TRP A 303 -3.08 -10.57 28.02
CA TRP A 303 -1.84 -10.46 28.76
C TRP A 303 -1.98 -9.62 30.03
N GLN A 304 -2.80 -8.58 30.02
CA GLN A 304 -3.10 -7.78 31.21
C GLN A 304 -3.82 -8.62 32.27
N ARG A 305 -4.84 -9.41 31.84
CA ARG A 305 -5.59 -10.29 32.74
C ARG A 305 -4.71 -11.36 33.40
N TRP A 306 -3.73 -11.87 32.65
CA TRP A 306 -2.86 -12.97 33.08
C TRP A 306 -1.45 -12.51 33.50
N ALA A 307 -1.23 -11.20 33.69
CA ALA A 307 0.08 -10.63 34.04
C ALA A 307 0.70 -11.20 35.33
N GLY A 308 -0.14 -11.65 36.28
CA GLY A 308 0.31 -12.27 37.54
C GLY A 308 0.51 -13.79 37.47
N THR A 309 0.21 -14.43 36.35
CA THR A 309 0.32 -15.87 36.20
C THR A 309 1.70 -16.25 35.68
N PRO A 310 2.49 -17.06 36.40
CA PRO A 310 3.80 -17.50 35.92
C PRO A 310 3.63 -18.34 34.67
N MET A 311 4.26 -17.93 33.56
CA MET A 311 4.27 -18.67 32.31
C MET A 311 5.71 -18.83 31.83
N ASN A 312 6.07 -20.01 31.35
CA ASN A 312 7.37 -20.22 30.75
C ASN A 312 7.44 -19.67 29.32
N ALA A 313 8.67 -19.51 28.77
CA ALA A 313 8.88 -18.91 27.46
C ALA A 313 8.15 -19.66 26.31
N ARG A 314 8.01 -20.99 26.39
CA ARG A 314 7.29 -21.79 25.37
C ARG A 314 5.78 -21.55 25.43
N GLN A 315 5.20 -21.48 26.64
CA GLN A 315 3.79 -21.16 26.86
C GLN A 315 3.49 -19.78 26.29
N THR A 316 4.29 -18.77 26.63
CA THR A 316 4.16 -17.40 26.11
C THR A 316 4.24 -17.37 24.57
N LEU A 317 5.20 -18.09 23.97
CA LEU A 317 5.37 -18.17 22.53
C LEU A 317 4.15 -18.73 21.82
N VAL A 318 3.65 -19.90 22.32
CA VAL A 318 2.50 -20.58 21.69
C VAL A 318 1.22 -19.76 21.87
N LEU A 319 0.97 -19.21 23.07
CA LEU A 319 -0.18 -18.35 23.33
C LEU A 319 -0.16 -17.11 22.44
N ASN A 320 0.98 -16.47 22.26
CA ASN A 320 1.12 -15.37 21.31
C ASN A 320 0.73 -15.79 19.89
N ARG A 321 1.18 -16.96 19.44
CA ARG A 321 0.84 -17.47 18.09
C ARG A 321 -0.65 -17.75 17.93
N VAL A 322 -1.31 -18.24 18.99
CA VAL A 322 -2.77 -18.47 19.01
C VAL A 322 -3.54 -17.15 18.95
N LEU A 323 -3.12 -16.17 19.75
CA LEU A 323 -3.73 -14.84 19.81
C LEU A 323 -3.49 -14.02 18.52
N ASP A 324 -2.43 -14.32 17.78
CA ASP A 324 -2.15 -13.73 16.46
C ASP A 324 -2.99 -14.34 15.32
N GLY A 325 -3.94 -15.23 15.63
CA GLY A 325 -4.85 -15.80 14.63
C GLY A 325 -4.30 -17.07 13.97
N MET A 326 -3.86 -18.05 14.77
CA MET A 326 -3.43 -19.35 14.26
C MET A 326 -4.59 -20.10 13.59
N GLU A 327 -4.37 -20.58 12.37
CA GLU A 327 -5.36 -21.38 11.66
C GLU A 327 -5.59 -22.77 12.32
N GLY A 328 -6.87 -23.11 12.50
CA GLY A 328 -7.33 -24.40 12.99
C GLY A 328 -7.11 -24.63 14.49
N LYS A 329 -7.42 -25.84 14.98
CA LYS A 329 -7.35 -26.17 16.41
C LYS A 329 -5.91 -26.28 16.88
N LEU A 330 -5.63 -25.77 18.09
CA LEU A 330 -4.38 -26.02 18.80
C LEU A 330 -4.36 -27.47 19.29
N THR A 331 -3.39 -28.24 18.82
CA THR A 331 -3.16 -29.62 19.21
C THR A 331 -1.80 -29.75 19.88
N ASN A 332 -1.58 -30.84 20.65
CA ASN A 332 -0.27 -31.12 21.25
C ASN A 332 0.86 -31.16 20.20
N ALA A 333 0.61 -31.73 19.02
CA ALA A 333 1.58 -31.76 17.92
C ALA A 333 1.91 -30.36 17.38
N LYS A 334 0.89 -29.49 17.21
CA LYS A 334 1.10 -28.09 16.82
C LYS A 334 1.86 -27.31 17.89
N TRP A 335 1.52 -27.52 19.17
CA TRP A 335 2.26 -26.92 20.29
C TRP A 335 3.72 -27.31 20.22
N ALA A 336 4.03 -28.62 20.14
CA ALA A 336 5.39 -29.13 20.06
C ALA A 336 6.17 -28.55 18.89
N ALA A 337 5.54 -28.41 17.72
CA ALA A 337 6.15 -27.82 16.52
C ALA A 337 6.45 -26.32 16.72
N ILE A 338 5.51 -25.53 17.23
CA ILE A 338 5.68 -24.09 17.47
C ILE A 338 6.75 -23.86 18.55
N ALA A 339 6.66 -24.58 19.67
CA ALA A 339 7.57 -24.44 20.81
C ALA A 339 8.92 -25.14 20.61
N LYS A 340 9.11 -25.86 19.48
CA LYS A 340 10.32 -26.66 19.17
C LYS A 340 10.72 -27.58 20.33
N CYS A 341 9.75 -28.34 20.88
CA CYS A 341 9.95 -29.24 22.01
C CYS A 341 9.36 -30.63 21.74
N SER A 342 9.65 -31.59 22.64
CA SER A 342 9.04 -32.92 22.55
C SER A 342 7.53 -32.88 22.83
N PRO A 343 6.74 -33.82 22.28
CA PRO A 343 5.30 -33.93 22.57
C PRO A 343 4.98 -34.05 24.09
N ASP A 344 5.83 -34.71 24.87
CA ASP A 344 5.68 -34.84 26.32
C ASP A 344 5.91 -33.48 27.03
N THR A 345 6.84 -32.67 26.53
CA THR A 345 7.08 -31.33 27.07
C THR A 345 5.89 -30.44 26.72
N ALA A 346 5.39 -30.52 25.48
CA ALA A 346 4.20 -29.79 25.05
C ALA A 346 2.98 -30.12 25.89
N LEU A 347 2.77 -31.41 26.19
CA LEU A 347 1.67 -31.86 27.05
C LEU A 347 1.78 -31.32 28.49
N ARG A 348 2.99 -31.27 29.04
CA ARG A 348 3.24 -30.65 30.35
C ARG A 348 2.95 -29.16 30.35
N ASP A 349 3.46 -28.43 29.33
CA ASP A 349 3.20 -27.00 29.19
C ASP A 349 1.69 -26.69 29.07
N ILE A 350 0.92 -27.55 28.36
CA ILE A 350 -0.54 -27.42 28.24
C ILE A 350 -1.24 -27.68 29.57
N ASN A 351 -0.87 -28.76 30.24
CA ASN A 351 -1.50 -29.13 31.53
C ASN A 351 -1.22 -28.10 32.64
N ASP A 352 -0.11 -27.41 32.56
CA ASP A 352 0.29 -26.33 33.49
C ASP A 352 -0.56 -25.05 33.29
N LEU A 353 -1.22 -24.92 32.15
CA LEU A 353 -2.10 -23.79 31.82
C LEU A 353 -3.59 -24.07 32.10
N LEU A 354 -3.96 -25.36 32.35
CA LEU A 354 -5.32 -25.76 32.63
C LEU A 354 -5.64 -25.75 34.12
#